data_63526e2977fc9f6e78d8b3b73e22fd69
#
_entry.id   63526e2977fc9f6e78d8b3b73e22fd69
#
_cell.length_a   1.000
_cell.length_b   1.000
_cell.length_c   1.000
_cell.angle_alpha   90.00
_cell.angle_beta   90.00
_cell.angle_gamma   90.00
#
_symmetry.space_group_name_H-M   'P 1'
#
loop_
_entity.id
_entity.type
_entity.pdbx_description
1 polymer ?
#
loop_
_entity_poly.entity_id
_entity_poly.type
_entity_poly.pdbx_seq_one_letter_code
_entity_poly.pdbx_strand_id
1 'polypeptide(L)'
;MGCGKSSVGRELSKLLCCPFMDLDDVIAESEGRSIQEIFAADGETAFRRMELETLSLIIQSSQKGDLKQSLPSQVTGPSLCGQRGCTVSRPPSDWITNDCKDRSYPSDVERVLALGGGTVMTPECAELVKANTLCVYLRASVDTLLEHLSGEVDGRPMLKGESLRSRIEDLMALRAETYEHTAHVIIDTDDTTIDVIAEKIKSI
;
A
#
# COMPACT_ATOMS: atom_id res chain seq x y z
N MET A 1 -10.51 0.89 -0.90
CA MET A 1 -10.71 0.23 -2.21
C MET A 1 -11.14 1.28 -3.21
N GLY A 2 -10.62 1.29 -4.45
CA GLY A 2 -11.15 2.17 -5.52
C GLY A 2 -10.85 3.68 -5.42
N CYS A 3 -10.20 4.17 -4.38
CA CYS A 3 -9.88 5.60 -4.22
C CYS A 3 -8.61 6.07 -4.97
N GLY A 4 -8.08 5.27 -5.90
CA GLY A 4 -6.94 5.66 -6.73
C GLY A 4 -5.58 5.67 -6.04
N LYS A 5 -5.39 5.01 -4.88
CA LYS A 5 -4.12 5.01 -4.12
C LYS A 5 -2.89 4.71 -4.95
N SER A 6 -2.90 3.61 -5.70
CA SER A 6 -1.74 3.21 -6.50
C SER A 6 -1.46 4.19 -7.64
N SER A 7 -2.49 4.79 -8.24
CA SER A 7 -2.35 5.81 -9.27
C SER A 7 -1.77 7.11 -8.72
N VAL A 8 -2.32 7.61 -7.61
CA VAL A 8 -1.81 8.81 -6.91
C VAL A 8 -0.40 8.56 -6.40
N GLY A 9 -0.14 7.37 -5.83
CA GLY A 9 1.18 7.00 -5.32
C GLY A 9 2.25 6.97 -6.41
N ARG A 10 1.94 6.43 -7.58
CA ARG A 10 2.85 6.43 -8.73
C ARG A 10 3.14 7.86 -9.24
N GLU A 11 2.13 8.71 -9.31
CA GLU A 11 2.33 10.10 -9.73
C GLU A 11 3.15 10.88 -8.69
N LEU A 12 2.83 10.73 -7.42
CA LEU A 12 3.59 11.33 -6.33
C LEU A 12 5.06 10.87 -6.33
N SER A 13 5.32 9.59 -6.58
CA SER A 13 6.68 9.06 -6.65
C SER A 13 7.51 9.69 -7.76
N LYS A 14 6.90 9.98 -8.92
CA LYS A 14 7.54 10.73 -10.01
C LYS A 14 7.85 12.17 -9.58
N LEU A 15 6.89 12.83 -8.93
CA LEU A 15 7.05 14.21 -8.47
C LEU A 15 8.13 14.35 -7.38
N LEU A 16 8.29 13.33 -6.54
CA LEU A 16 9.29 13.27 -5.46
C LEU A 16 10.60 12.62 -5.90
N CYS A 17 10.66 12.07 -7.12
CA CYS A 17 11.82 11.33 -7.63
C CYS A 17 12.28 10.19 -6.70
N CYS A 18 11.32 9.49 -6.07
CA CYS A 18 11.56 8.37 -5.17
C CYS A 18 10.82 7.10 -5.66
N PRO A 19 11.22 5.90 -5.23
CA PRO A 19 10.55 4.67 -5.63
C PRO A 19 9.11 4.59 -5.09
N PHE A 20 8.22 4.00 -5.88
CA PHE A 20 6.88 3.61 -5.48
C PHE A 20 6.83 2.12 -5.17
N MET A 21 6.10 1.76 -4.11
CA MET A 21 5.84 0.37 -3.73
C MET A 21 4.34 0.22 -3.40
N ASP A 22 3.75 -0.90 -3.80
CA ASP A 22 2.44 -1.32 -3.32
C ASP A 22 2.63 -2.54 -2.41
N LEU A 23 2.13 -2.49 -1.18
CA LEU A 23 2.35 -3.55 -0.18
C LEU A 23 1.78 -4.89 -0.65
N ASP A 24 0.61 -4.85 -1.30
CA ASP A 24 -0.03 -6.06 -1.83
C ASP A 24 0.85 -6.69 -2.93
N ASP A 25 1.44 -5.88 -3.82
CA ASP A 25 2.34 -6.36 -4.87
C ASP A 25 3.62 -6.97 -4.26
N VAL A 26 4.20 -6.34 -3.26
CA VAL A 26 5.42 -6.85 -2.56
C VAL A 26 5.14 -8.21 -1.91
N ILE A 27 3.99 -8.36 -1.24
CA ILE A 27 3.60 -9.64 -0.62
C ILE A 27 3.39 -10.71 -1.70
N ALA A 28 2.64 -10.41 -2.76
CA ALA A 28 2.38 -11.35 -3.84
C ALA A 28 3.67 -11.84 -4.51
N GLU A 29 4.62 -10.93 -4.75
CA GLU A 29 5.92 -11.25 -5.32
C GLU A 29 6.77 -12.12 -4.37
N SER A 30 6.82 -11.78 -3.08
CA SER A 30 7.59 -12.53 -2.09
C SER A 30 7.06 -13.96 -1.90
N GLU A 31 5.75 -14.14 -1.96
CA GLU A 31 5.08 -15.44 -1.84
C GLU A 31 5.05 -16.24 -3.16
N GLY A 32 5.28 -15.58 -4.29
CA GLY A 32 5.15 -16.20 -5.63
C GLY A 32 3.72 -16.62 -5.96
N ARG A 33 2.73 -16.01 -5.30
CA ARG A 33 1.29 -16.33 -5.40
C ARG A 33 0.49 -15.03 -5.42
N SER A 34 -0.64 -15.02 -6.10
CA SER A 34 -1.56 -13.88 -6.05
C SER A 34 -2.19 -13.73 -4.66
N ILE A 35 -2.61 -12.51 -4.33
CA ILE A 35 -3.32 -12.25 -3.07
C ILE A 35 -4.56 -13.14 -2.92
N GLN A 36 -5.28 -13.43 -4.01
CA GLN A 36 -6.44 -14.32 -3.98
C GLN A 36 -6.07 -15.75 -3.61
N GLU A 37 -4.95 -16.26 -4.14
CA GLU A 37 -4.45 -17.61 -3.80
C GLU A 37 -3.98 -17.67 -2.34
N ILE A 38 -3.35 -16.63 -1.83
CA ILE A 38 -2.95 -16.54 -0.41
C ILE A 38 -4.20 -16.59 0.49
N PHE A 39 -5.22 -15.77 0.21
CA PHE A 39 -6.46 -15.79 0.97
C PHE A 39 -7.18 -17.15 0.91
N ALA A 40 -7.18 -17.80 -0.24
CA ALA A 40 -7.83 -19.09 -0.43
C ALA A 40 -7.09 -20.23 0.30
N ALA A 41 -5.76 -20.19 0.33
CA ALA A 41 -4.92 -21.25 0.91
C ALA A 41 -4.65 -21.04 2.42
N ASP A 42 -4.34 -19.81 2.82
CA ASP A 42 -3.80 -19.51 4.15
C ASP A 42 -4.78 -18.71 5.02
N GLY A 43 -5.80 -18.10 4.40
CA GLY A 43 -6.83 -17.32 5.07
C GLY A 43 -6.42 -15.90 5.45
N GLU A 44 -7.39 -15.13 5.95
CA GLU A 44 -7.19 -13.71 6.25
C GLU A 44 -6.16 -13.48 7.37
N THR A 45 -6.20 -14.28 8.42
CA THR A 45 -5.28 -14.11 9.57
C THR A 45 -3.81 -14.26 9.16
N ALA A 46 -3.51 -15.22 8.28
CA ALA A 46 -2.16 -15.40 7.76
C ALA A 46 -1.74 -14.20 6.89
N PHE A 47 -2.64 -13.71 6.04
CA PHE A 47 -2.37 -12.54 5.21
C PHE A 47 -2.08 -11.29 6.07
N ARG A 48 -2.85 -11.02 7.13
CA ARG A 48 -2.62 -9.89 8.04
C ARG A 48 -1.24 -9.97 8.71
N ARG A 49 -0.78 -11.17 9.03
CA ARG A 49 0.57 -11.37 9.56
C ARG A 49 1.64 -11.06 8.50
N MET A 50 1.43 -11.49 7.25
CA MET A 50 2.33 -11.16 6.13
C MET A 50 2.40 -9.65 5.88
N GLU A 51 1.26 -8.93 5.95
CA GLU A 51 1.24 -7.47 5.86
C GLU A 51 2.11 -6.83 6.95
N LEU A 52 1.98 -7.26 8.22
CA LEU A 52 2.75 -6.72 9.33
C LEU A 52 4.25 -7.01 9.19
N GLU A 53 4.62 -8.24 8.84
CA GLU A 53 6.01 -8.64 8.66
C GLU A 53 6.67 -7.85 7.52
N THR A 54 6.01 -7.77 6.36
CA THR A 54 6.50 -7.05 5.19
C THR A 54 6.62 -5.55 5.46
N LEU A 55 5.61 -4.95 6.06
CA LEU A 55 5.60 -3.54 6.43
C LEU A 55 6.74 -3.21 7.41
N SER A 56 6.95 -4.06 8.42
CA SER A 56 8.05 -3.90 9.39
C SER A 56 9.41 -3.93 8.71
N LEU A 57 9.63 -4.83 7.76
CA LEU A 57 10.87 -4.91 6.99
C LEU A 57 11.09 -3.67 6.13
N ILE A 58 10.06 -3.18 5.47
CA ILE A 58 10.12 -1.97 4.64
C ILE A 58 10.52 -0.76 5.49
N ILE A 59 9.89 -0.56 6.65
CA ILE A 59 10.17 0.57 7.54
C ILE A 59 11.57 0.46 8.14
N GLN A 60 12.00 -0.72 8.60
CA GLN A 60 13.34 -0.91 9.14
C GLN A 60 14.45 -0.68 8.13
N SER A 61 14.21 -1.02 6.86
CA SER A 61 15.19 -0.76 5.79
C SER A 61 15.42 0.73 5.56
N SER A 62 14.43 1.57 5.81
CA SER A 62 14.53 3.03 5.74
C SER A 62 15.41 3.61 6.85
N GLN A 63 15.30 3.09 8.06
CA GLN A 63 16.03 3.63 9.22
C GLN A 63 17.54 3.38 9.19
N LYS A 64 18.02 2.44 8.38
CA LYS A 64 19.44 2.04 8.33
C LYS A 64 20.29 2.81 7.35
N GLY A 65 19.73 3.72 6.56
CA GLY A 65 20.51 4.54 5.58
C GLY A 65 21.19 3.75 4.47
N ASP A 66 20.96 2.44 4.34
CA ASP A 66 21.69 1.51 3.48
C ASP A 66 20.95 1.18 2.17
N LEU A 67 20.45 2.19 1.47
CA LEU A 67 19.84 1.98 0.15
C LEU A 67 20.85 1.68 -0.98
N LYS A 68 22.16 1.66 -0.68
CA LYS A 68 23.20 1.29 -1.66
C LYS A 68 23.69 -0.15 -1.57
N GLN A 69 23.43 -0.87 -0.49
CA GLN A 69 23.87 -2.26 -0.36
C GLN A 69 22.88 -3.09 0.44
N SER A 70 22.32 -4.10 -0.22
CA SER A 70 21.71 -5.28 0.38
C SER A 70 20.36 -5.10 1.10
N LEU A 71 19.29 -5.24 0.33
CA LEU A 71 18.30 -6.21 0.80
C LEU A 71 19.06 -7.55 0.86
N PRO A 72 19.15 -8.20 2.03
CA PRO A 72 19.86 -9.46 2.12
C PRO A 72 19.19 -10.47 1.18
N SER A 73 19.99 -11.12 0.34
CA SER A 73 19.53 -12.18 -0.55
C SER A 73 18.90 -13.35 0.19
N GLN A 74 18.91 -13.33 1.53
CA GLN A 74 18.29 -14.33 2.39
C GLN A 74 18.16 -13.74 3.80
N VAL A 75 16.94 -13.44 4.24
CA VAL A 75 16.63 -13.30 5.65
C VAL A 75 16.12 -14.66 6.12
N THR A 76 17.00 -15.46 6.67
CA THR A 76 16.63 -16.66 7.41
C THR A 76 16.24 -16.24 8.82
N GLY A 77 14.97 -15.89 9.01
CA GLY A 77 14.36 -15.81 10.32
C GLY A 77 13.84 -17.20 10.74
N PRO A 78 13.70 -17.51 12.04
CA PRO A 78 13.15 -18.78 12.44
C PRO A 78 11.70 -18.89 11.96
N SER A 79 11.50 -19.75 10.98
CA SER A 79 10.19 -20.09 10.43
C SER A 79 9.34 -20.76 11.51
N LEU A 80 8.29 -20.07 11.97
CA LEU A 80 7.21 -20.69 12.76
C LEU A 80 6.18 -21.39 11.87
N CYS A 81 6.32 -21.32 10.56
CA CYS A 81 5.56 -22.12 9.62
C CYS A 81 6.50 -23.16 9.01
N GLY A 82 6.20 -24.44 9.23
CA GLY A 82 7.05 -25.55 8.79
C GLY A 82 7.34 -25.49 7.29
N GLN A 83 8.62 -25.49 6.98
CA GLN A 83 9.20 -25.85 5.70
C GLN A 83 8.77 -25.02 4.49
N ARG A 84 9.24 -23.78 4.41
CA ARG A 84 9.77 -23.15 3.17
C ARG A 84 10.33 -21.77 3.55
N GLY A 85 11.62 -21.54 3.30
CA GLY A 85 12.28 -20.27 3.57
C GLY A 85 11.65 -19.14 2.75
N CYS A 86 11.10 -18.15 3.43
CA CYS A 86 10.58 -16.95 2.81
C CYS A 86 11.79 -16.08 2.39
N THR A 87 12.07 -16.00 1.12
CA THR A 87 13.09 -15.09 0.57
C THR A 87 12.36 -13.85 0.06
N VAL A 88 12.52 -12.72 0.72
CA VAL A 88 12.08 -11.44 0.18
C VAL A 88 13.05 -11.09 -0.96
N SER A 89 12.58 -11.25 -2.19
CA SER A 89 13.34 -10.92 -3.38
C SER A 89 13.52 -9.40 -3.49
N ARG A 90 14.68 -8.99 -4.05
CA ARG A 90 14.95 -7.60 -4.38
C ARG A 90 13.84 -7.08 -5.32
N PRO A 91 13.25 -5.88 -5.07
CA PRO A 91 12.29 -5.30 -5.99
C PRO A 91 12.89 -5.21 -7.40
N PRO A 92 12.11 -5.46 -8.46
CA PRO A 92 12.56 -5.35 -9.84
C PRO A 92 13.23 -4.00 -10.12
N SER A 93 14.29 -4.01 -10.93
CA SER A 93 15.05 -2.80 -11.31
C SER A 93 14.23 -1.73 -12.05
N ASP A 94 13.08 -2.11 -12.55
CA ASP A 94 12.15 -1.28 -13.32
C ASP A 94 11.23 -0.42 -12.45
N TRP A 95 11.25 -0.62 -11.14
CA TRP A 95 10.49 0.22 -10.19
C TRP A 95 11.15 1.58 -9.93
N ILE A 96 12.40 1.73 -10.37
CA ILE A 96 13.11 2.99 -10.36
C ILE A 96 12.97 3.60 -11.75
N THR A 97 12.04 4.54 -11.93
CA THR A 97 11.95 5.28 -13.19
C THR A 97 13.24 6.05 -13.42
N ASN A 98 13.95 5.72 -14.52
CA ASN A 98 15.26 6.28 -14.88
C ASN A 98 15.27 7.78 -15.19
N ASP A 99 14.16 8.49 -15.04
CA ASP A 99 13.98 9.88 -15.46
C ASP A 99 14.47 10.92 -14.43
N CYS A 100 14.91 10.46 -13.25
CA CYS A 100 15.29 11.34 -12.14
C CYS A 100 16.80 11.57 -11.98
N LYS A 101 17.62 11.22 -12.99
CA LYS A 101 19.10 11.25 -12.87
C LYS A 101 19.72 12.63 -12.71
N ASP A 102 18.98 13.72 -12.95
CA ASP A 102 19.54 15.07 -13.01
C ASP A 102 18.92 16.10 -12.04
N ARG A 103 18.08 15.67 -11.08
CA ARG A 103 17.51 16.61 -10.12
C ARG A 103 17.98 16.27 -8.71
N SER A 104 18.89 17.10 -8.18
CA SER A 104 19.22 17.15 -6.77
C SER A 104 18.01 17.69 -5.98
N TYR A 105 17.05 16.83 -5.67
CA TYR A 105 16.03 17.14 -4.68
C TYR A 105 16.53 16.65 -3.33
N PRO A 106 16.64 17.54 -2.34
CA PRO A 106 16.73 17.12 -0.96
C PRO A 106 15.29 16.78 -0.51
N SER A 107 14.75 15.65 -0.96
CA SER A 107 13.53 15.15 -0.33
C SER A 107 13.98 14.15 0.73
N ASP A 108 13.66 14.43 1.98
CA ASP A 108 13.78 13.50 3.09
C ASP A 108 12.84 12.29 2.92
N VAL A 109 12.15 12.21 1.77
CA VAL A 109 11.23 11.14 1.41
C VAL A 109 11.98 10.04 0.67
N GLU A 110 12.16 8.93 1.32
CA GLU A 110 12.88 7.77 0.74
C GLU A 110 12.04 6.99 -0.25
N ARG A 111 10.71 6.92 -0.05
CA ARG A 111 9.78 6.14 -0.89
C ARG A 111 8.34 6.52 -0.69
N VAL A 112 7.49 6.19 -1.65
CA VAL A 112 6.03 6.21 -1.54
C VAL A 112 5.53 4.78 -1.43
N LEU A 113 4.75 4.49 -0.38
CA LEU A 113 4.17 3.18 -0.14
C LEU A 113 2.64 3.25 -0.17
N ALA A 114 2.01 2.49 -1.05
CA ALA A 114 0.57 2.26 -1.03
C ALA A 114 0.25 1.06 -0.14
N LEU A 115 -0.74 1.23 0.74
CA LEU A 115 -1.19 0.18 1.65
C LEU A 115 -2.49 -0.47 1.16
N GLY A 116 -2.66 -1.75 1.43
CA GLY A 116 -3.93 -2.45 1.27
C GLY A 116 -5.04 -1.80 2.10
N GLY A 117 -6.30 -1.87 1.64
CA GLY A 117 -7.42 -1.27 2.37
C GLY A 117 -7.75 -1.94 3.71
N GLY A 118 -7.11 -3.03 4.05
CA GLY A 118 -7.25 -3.72 5.33
C GLY A 118 -6.03 -3.64 6.23
N THR A 119 -4.90 -3.16 5.73
CA THR A 119 -3.61 -3.19 6.44
C THR A 119 -3.69 -2.47 7.79
N VAL A 120 -4.20 -1.24 7.80
CA VAL A 120 -4.31 -0.45 9.04
C VAL A 120 -5.48 -0.87 9.96
N MET A 121 -6.30 -1.86 9.54
CA MET A 121 -7.29 -2.47 10.44
C MET A 121 -6.63 -3.39 11.47
N THR A 122 -5.40 -3.81 11.24
CA THR A 122 -4.54 -4.48 12.21
C THR A 122 -3.89 -3.40 13.09
N PRO A 123 -4.14 -3.36 14.42
CA PRO A 123 -3.66 -2.28 15.29
C PRO A 123 -2.14 -2.10 15.23
N GLU A 124 -1.39 -3.18 15.18
CA GLU A 124 0.08 -3.16 15.11
C GLU A 124 0.57 -2.50 13.82
N CYS A 125 -0.11 -2.74 12.68
CA CYS A 125 0.19 -2.07 11.42
C CYS A 125 -0.14 -0.58 11.48
N ALA A 126 -1.29 -0.22 12.09
CA ALA A 126 -1.69 1.18 12.23
C ALA A 126 -0.70 1.97 13.08
N GLU A 127 -0.27 1.41 14.22
CA GLU A 127 0.75 2.03 15.09
C GLU A 127 2.09 2.16 14.37
N LEU A 128 2.51 1.12 13.66
CA LEU A 128 3.77 1.11 12.91
C LEU A 128 3.79 2.19 11.83
N VAL A 129 2.72 2.30 11.05
CA VAL A 129 2.55 3.33 10.02
C VAL A 129 2.54 4.72 10.65
N LYS A 130 1.73 4.93 11.68
CA LYS A 130 1.57 6.22 12.34
C LYS A 130 2.87 6.72 12.98
N ALA A 131 3.67 5.83 13.55
CA ALA A 131 4.90 6.20 14.24
C ALA A 131 6.09 6.48 13.30
N ASN A 132 6.09 5.92 12.08
CA ASN A 132 7.30 5.88 11.25
C ASN A 132 7.13 6.50 9.85
N THR A 133 5.92 6.94 9.49
CA THR A 133 5.66 7.46 8.14
C THR A 133 4.75 8.69 8.17
N LEU A 134 4.75 9.48 7.10
CA LEU A 134 3.67 10.43 6.85
C LEU A 134 2.50 9.67 6.21
N CYS A 135 1.50 9.35 7.02
CA CYS A 135 0.32 8.62 6.57
C CYS A 135 -0.72 9.58 5.98
N VAL A 136 -1.03 9.42 4.70
CA VAL A 136 -2.03 10.20 3.98
C VAL A 136 -3.25 9.32 3.70
N TYR A 137 -4.41 9.73 4.18
CA TYR A 137 -5.68 9.10 3.86
C TYR A 137 -6.36 9.80 2.67
N LEU A 138 -6.52 9.07 1.58
CA LEU A 138 -7.29 9.53 0.42
C LEU A 138 -8.76 9.15 0.66
N ARG A 139 -9.58 10.14 1.02
CA ARG A 139 -11.00 9.96 1.29
C ARG A 139 -11.79 10.22 0.01
N ALA A 140 -12.61 9.25 -0.40
CA ALA A 140 -13.51 9.36 -1.53
C ALA A 140 -14.95 9.13 -1.07
N SER A 141 -15.90 9.76 -1.71
CA SER A 141 -17.35 9.50 -1.49
C SER A 141 -17.75 8.11 -2.00
N VAL A 142 -18.87 7.62 -1.55
CA VAL A 142 -19.45 6.35 -2.02
C VAL A 142 -19.70 6.39 -3.53
N ASP A 143 -20.13 7.54 -4.05
CA ASP A 143 -20.42 7.72 -5.47
C ASP A 143 -19.14 7.61 -6.32
N THR A 144 -18.07 8.28 -5.93
CA THR A 144 -16.75 8.18 -6.58
C THR A 144 -16.21 6.74 -6.53
N LEU A 145 -16.36 6.06 -5.38
CA LEU A 145 -15.93 4.67 -5.26
C LEU A 145 -16.75 3.73 -6.17
N LEU A 146 -18.06 3.99 -6.30
CA LEU A 146 -18.92 3.22 -7.21
C LEU A 146 -18.53 3.41 -8.66
N GLU A 147 -18.25 4.63 -9.09
CA GLU A 147 -17.79 4.93 -10.46
C GLU A 147 -16.48 4.18 -10.78
N HIS A 148 -15.49 4.28 -9.90
CA HIS A 148 -14.21 3.61 -10.09
C HIS A 148 -14.32 2.08 -10.08
N LEU A 149 -15.18 1.52 -9.24
CA LEU A 149 -15.34 0.07 -9.12
C LEU A 149 -16.26 -0.52 -10.19
N SER A 150 -17.21 0.26 -10.73
CA SER A 150 -18.12 -0.21 -11.79
C SER A 150 -17.39 -0.58 -13.08
N GLY A 151 -16.25 0.05 -13.37
CA GLY A 151 -15.37 -0.29 -14.49
C GLY A 151 -14.54 -1.58 -14.28
N GLU A 152 -14.42 -2.07 -13.04
CA GLU A 152 -13.59 -3.23 -12.68
C GLU A 152 -14.40 -4.48 -12.29
N VAL A 153 -15.73 -4.47 -12.45
CA VAL A 153 -16.65 -5.53 -11.94
C VAL A 153 -16.39 -6.90 -12.58
N ASP A 154 -15.83 -6.96 -13.78
CA ASP A 154 -15.60 -8.25 -14.47
C ASP A 154 -14.56 -9.15 -13.80
N GLY A 155 -13.72 -8.64 -12.92
CA GLY A 155 -12.65 -9.39 -12.25
C GLY A 155 -12.89 -9.75 -10.77
N ARG A 156 -14.00 -9.30 -10.13
CA ARG A 156 -14.20 -9.46 -8.68
C ARG A 156 -15.49 -10.21 -8.32
N PRO A 157 -15.42 -11.54 -8.08
CA PRO A 157 -16.59 -12.37 -7.76
C PRO A 157 -17.38 -11.97 -6.52
N MET A 158 -16.76 -11.24 -5.59
CA MET A 158 -17.37 -10.84 -4.31
C MET A 158 -18.38 -9.69 -4.42
N LEU A 159 -18.57 -9.11 -5.60
CA LEU A 159 -19.48 -7.98 -5.83
C LEU A 159 -20.83 -8.39 -6.45
N LYS A 160 -21.09 -9.70 -6.62
CA LYS A 160 -22.34 -10.25 -7.12
C LYS A 160 -23.28 -10.53 -5.94
N GLY A 161 -24.28 -9.70 -5.79
CA GLY A 161 -25.30 -9.82 -4.75
C GLY A 161 -25.70 -8.45 -4.28
N GLU A 162 -26.40 -8.20 -3.23
CA GLU A 162 -26.88 -6.92 -2.70
C GLU A 162 -26.07 -5.68 -3.15
N SER A 163 -26.71 -4.55 -3.38
CA SER A 163 -26.16 -3.43 -4.11
C SER A 163 -24.71 -3.14 -3.69
N LEU A 164 -23.78 -3.07 -4.64
CA LEU A 164 -22.39 -2.70 -4.42
C LEU A 164 -22.25 -1.47 -3.51
N ARG A 165 -23.22 -0.56 -3.60
CA ARG A 165 -23.35 0.62 -2.74
C ARG A 165 -23.41 0.25 -1.26
N SER A 166 -24.33 -0.62 -0.86
CA SER A 166 -24.50 -1.01 0.56
C SER A 166 -23.21 -1.59 1.14
N ARG A 167 -22.52 -2.45 0.36
CA ARG A 167 -21.25 -3.03 0.79
C ARG A 167 -20.14 -1.98 0.95
N ILE A 168 -20.10 -0.99 0.07
CA ILE A 168 -19.12 0.10 0.19
C ILE A 168 -19.43 0.93 1.44
N GLU A 169 -20.71 1.27 1.66
CA GLU A 169 -21.16 2.02 2.84
C GLU A 169 -20.82 1.28 4.14
N ASP A 170 -21.10 -0.02 4.23
CA ASP A 170 -20.76 -0.85 5.39
C ASP A 170 -19.25 -0.90 5.64
N LEU A 171 -18.45 -1.10 4.59
CA LEU A 171 -17.01 -1.12 4.71
C LEU A 171 -16.42 0.24 5.09
N MET A 172 -17.00 1.33 4.58
CA MET A 172 -16.59 2.67 4.96
C MET A 172 -16.94 2.96 6.41
N ALA A 173 -18.17 2.65 6.84
CA ALA A 173 -18.59 2.82 8.22
C ALA A 173 -17.69 2.05 9.21
N LEU A 174 -17.28 0.83 8.85
CA LEU A 174 -16.40 0.00 9.67
C LEU A 174 -14.97 0.54 9.77
N ARG A 175 -14.48 1.20 8.72
CA ARG A 175 -13.03 1.51 8.56
C ARG A 175 -12.71 2.99 8.70
N ALA A 176 -13.68 3.88 8.55
CA ALA A 176 -13.47 5.32 8.51
C ALA A 176 -12.74 5.83 9.76
N GLU A 177 -13.22 5.44 10.94
CA GLU A 177 -12.62 5.85 12.22
C GLU A 177 -11.15 5.44 12.32
N THR A 178 -10.82 4.19 11.95
CA THR A 178 -9.43 3.70 11.98
C THR A 178 -8.56 4.45 10.98
N TYR A 179 -9.07 4.72 9.77
CA TYR A 179 -8.33 5.47 8.76
C TYR A 179 -8.06 6.90 9.20
N GLU A 180 -9.07 7.60 9.74
CA GLU A 180 -8.94 8.96 10.24
C GLU A 180 -7.98 9.03 11.44
N HIS A 181 -8.05 8.06 12.33
CA HIS A 181 -7.18 7.99 13.51
C HIS A 181 -5.71 7.72 13.14
N THR A 182 -5.46 6.90 12.13
CA THR A 182 -4.11 6.53 11.68
C THR A 182 -3.49 7.62 10.82
N ALA A 183 -4.29 8.36 10.05
CA ALA A 183 -3.82 9.37 9.13
C ALA A 183 -3.24 10.60 9.84
N HIS A 184 -2.15 11.14 9.30
CA HIS A 184 -1.64 12.46 9.64
C HIS A 184 -2.31 13.56 8.80
N VAL A 185 -2.67 13.21 7.57
CA VAL A 185 -3.32 14.11 6.61
C VAL A 185 -4.46 13.38 5.93
N ILE A 186 -5.59 14.06 5.76
CA ILE A 186 -6.76 13.57 5.02
C ILE A 186 -6.95 14.45 3.80
N ILE A 187 -7.06 13.83 2.62
CA ILE A 187 -7.29 14.51 1.35
C ILE A 187 -8.55 13.94 0.70
N ASP A 188 -9.54 14.82 0.49
CA ASP A 188 -10.71 14.48 -0.31
C ASP A 188 -10.34 14.38 -1.79
N THR A 189 -10.76 13.29 -2.41
CA THR A 189 -10.39 12.97 -3.80
C THR A 189 -11.53 13.19 -4.79
N ASP A 190 -12.71 13.52 -4.30
CA ASP A 190 -13.87 13.78 -5.13
C ASP A 190 -13.61 14.99 -6.05
N ASP A 191 -14.02 14.86 -7.30
CA ASP A 191 -13.87 15.89 -8.36
C ASP A 191 -12.43 16.41 -8.54
N THR A 192 -11.44 15.65 -8.08
CA THR A 192 -10.02 16.06 -8.13
C THR A 192 -9.20 15.08 -8.96
N THR A 193 -8.37 15.59 -9.87
CA THR A 193 -7.49 14.75 -10.68
C THR A 193 -6.31 14.20 -9.88
N ILE A 194 -5.76 13.08 -10.34
CA ILE A 194 -4.61 12.40 -9.72
C ILE A 194 -3.42 13.36 -9.54
N ASP A 195 -3.13 14.16 -10.57
CA ASP A 195 -2.01 15.12 -10.57
C ASP A 195 -2.17 16.17 -9.48
N VAL A 196 -3.38 16.73 -9.34
CA VAL A 196 -3.69 17.73 -8.31
C VAL A 196 -3.59 17.15 -6.91
N ILE A 197 -4.04 15.91 -6.72
CA ILE A 197 -3.91 15.21 -5.42
C ILE A 197 -2.42 14.99 -5.10
N ALA A 198 -1.63 14.52 -6.07
CA ALA A 198 -0.21 14.28 -5.90
C ALA A 198 0.56 15.58 -5.58
N GLU A 199 0.27 16.69 -6.26
CA GLU A 199 0.87 17.99 -5.95
C GLU A 199 0.46 18.52 -4.55
N LYS A 200 -0.80 18.31 -4.13
CA LYS A 200 -1.22 18.63 -2.76
C LYS A 200 -0.41 17.85 -1.72
N ILE A 201 -0.20 16.56 -1.93
CA ILE A 201 0.59 15.74 -1.00
C ILE A 201 2.04 16.21 -0.96
N LYS A 202 2.62 16.52 -2.12
CA LYS A 202 4.00 17.02 -2.22
C LYS A 202 4.22 18.34 -1.49
N SER A 203 3.17 19.16 -1.35
CA SER A 203 3.24 20.46 -0.70
C SER A 203 3.15 20.42 0.83
N ILE A 204 2.89 19.25 1.42
CA ILE A 204 2.82 19.01 2.85
C ILE A 204 4.23 18.77 3.41
#